data_6e2577eb857b9dc673ab87900affa0e7
#
_entry.id   6e2577eb857b9dc673ab87900affa0e7
#
_cell.length_a   1.000
_cell.length_b   1.000
_cell.length_c   1.000
_cell.angle_alpha   90.00
_cell.angle_beta   90.00
_cell.angle_gamma   90.00
#
_symmetry.space_group_name_H-M   'P 1'
#
loop_
_entity.id
_entity.type
_entity.pdbx_description
1 polymer ?
#
loop_
_entity_poly.entity_id
_entity_poly.type
_entity_poly.pdbx_seq_one_letter_code
_entity_poly.pdbx_strand_id
1 'polypeptide(L)'
;MHRLLLLLSLAPSLMFAQISGQLNGRILDQQTQLPIQGVTVLLDGTSMGVATDEEGYFTFRDVPTQTYNLTISHLGYQSQTIFNIIVKTFGTPPLQILLEESSNELDEIVVFQSPFRTSVETPLSTQTFSAVEIE
;
A
#
# COMPACT_ATOMS: atom_id res chain seq x y z
N MET A 1 -30.80 61.24 -6.31
CA MET A 1 -30.87 60.14 -5.32
C MET A 1 -30.37 58.80 -5.85
N HIS A 2 -29.40 58.82 -6.76
CA HIS A 2 -28.88 57.58 -7.36
C HIS A 2 -27.43 57.33 -7.03
N ARG A 3 -26.93 57.90 -5.94
CA ARG A 3 -25.52 57.85 -5.59
C ARG A 3 -25.22 57.04 -4.34
N LEU A 4 -26.21 56.36 -3.80
CA LEU A 4 -26.02 55.62 -2.55
C LEU A 4 -26.03 54.08 -2.70
N LEU A 5 -26.04 53.57 -3.92
CA LEU A 5 -26.22 52.15 -4.16
C LEU A 5 -24.97 51.46 -4.72
N LEU A 6 -23.83 52.16 -4.68
CA LEU A 6 -22.60 51.65 -5.34
C LEU A 6 -21.50 51.32 -4.36
N LEU A 7 -21.83 51.13 -3.08
CA LEU A 7 -20.82 50.83 -2.05
C LEU A 7 -20.98 49.51 -1.36
N LEU A 8 -21.80 48.61 -1.91
CA LEU A 8 -22.06 47.34 -1.25
C LEU A 8 -21.58 46.15 -2.06
N SER A 9 -20.46 46.27 -2.75
CA SER A 9 -19.92 45.17 -3.53
C SER A 9 -18.44 44.90 -3.29
N LEU A 10 -17.95 45.25 -2.11
CA LEU A 10 -16.60 44.89 -1.72
C LEU A 10 -16.70 43.82 -0.62
N ALA A 11 -17.18 42.67 -0.98
CA ALA A 11 -17.05 41.50 -0.12
C ALA A 11 -15.58 41.11 -0.14
N PRO A 12 -14.87 41.16 0.98
CA PRO A 12 -13.52 40.65 1.03
C PRO A 12 -13.61 39.13 0.83
N SER A 13 -13.08 38.67 -0.28
CA SER A 13 -12.86 37.26 -0.49
C SER A 13 -11.85 36.82 0.57
N LEU A 14 -12.32 36.20 1.62
CA LEU A 14 -11.45 35.59 2.60
C LEU A 14 -10.78 34.43 1.88
N MET A 15 -9.65 34.71 1.28
CA MET A 15 -8.76 33.67 0.79
C MET A 15 -8.22 32.95 2.02
N PHE A 16 -8.80 31.81 2.33
CA PHE A 16 -8.19 30.92 3.28
C PHE A 16 -6.88 30.44 2.67
N ALA A 17 -5.81 31.00 3.12
CA ALA A 17 -4.49 30.52 2.78
C ALA A 17 -4.34 29.15 3.41
N GLN A 18 -4.42 28.12 2.60
CA GLN A 18 -4.20 26.77 3.08
C GLN A 18 -2.73 26.64 3.41
N ILE A 19 -2.45 26.34 4.66
CA ILE A 19 -1.09 26.10 5.10
C ILE A 19 -0.72 24.72 4.62
N SER A 20 0.21 24.67 3.68
CA SER A 20 0.69 23.43 3.10
C SER A 20 2.19 23.24 3.35
N GLY A 21 2.60 22.01 3.30
CA GLY A 21 3.99 21.61 3.44
C GLY A 21 4.44 20.77 2.26
N GLN A 22 5.64 20.25 2.37
CA GLN A 22 6.23 19.36 1.39
C GLN A 22 6.70 18.10 2.10
N LEU A 23 6.47 16.95 1.45
CA LEU A 23 6.94 15.68 1.93
C LEU A 23 7.79 15.03 0.84
N ASN A 24 9.01 14.67 1.17
CA ASN A 24 9.91 14.04 0.23
C ASN A 24 10.67 12.92 0.90
N GLY A 25 11.21 12.05 0.08
CA GLY A 25 11.98 10.92 0.57
C GLY A 25 12.66 10.15 -0.55
N ARG A 26 13.32 9.09 -0.16
CA ARG A 26 14.04 8.20 -1.05
C ARG A 26 13.73 6.75 -0.70
N ILE A 27 13.54 5.94 -1.73
CA ILE A 27 13.23 4.53 -1.57
C ILE A 27 14.38 3.70 -2.12
N LEU A 28 14.88 2.79 -1.31
CA LEU A 28 16.01 1.92 -1.61
C LEU A 28 15.63 0.47 -1.38
N ASP A 29 16.32 -0.41 -2.07
CA ASP A 29 16.24 -1.84 -1.81
C ASP A 29 16.93 -2.16 -0.48
N GLN A 30 16.33 -2.99 0.33
CA GLN A 30 16.83 -3.28 1.66
C GLN A 30 18.15 -4.06 1.64
N GLN A 31 18.34 -4.90 0.65
CA GLN A 31 19.52 -5.76 0.58
C GLN A 31 20.69 -5.10 -0.16
N THR A 32 20.40 -4.51 -1.30
CA THR A 32 21.43 -3.94 -2.16
C THR A 32 21.71 -2.48 -1.90
N GLN A 33 20.80 -1.78 -1.20
CA GLN A 33 20.85 -0.34 -0.95
C GLN A 33 20.80 0.50 -2.24
N LEU A 34 20.36 -0.09 -3.34
CA LEU A 34 20.20 0.60 -4.61
C LEU A 34 18.84 1.29 -4.67
N PRO A 35 18.74 2.41 -5.38
CA PRO A 35 17.47 3.11 -5.53
C PRO A 35 16.49 2.31 -6.38
N ILE A 36 15.22 2.40 -6.03
CA ILE A 36 14.16 1.71 -6.76
C ILE A 36 13.33 2.76 -7.50
N GLN A 37 13.35 2.66 -8.82
CA GLN A 37 12.56 3.52 -9.70
C GLN A 37 11.12 2.99 -9.82
N GLY A 38 10.18 3.90 -10.03
CA GLY A 38 8.80 3.53 -10.35
C GLY A 38 7.97 3.00 -9.18
N VAL A 39 8.43 3.19 -7.95
CA VAL A 39 7.67 2.83 -6.77
C VAL A 39 6.50 3.78 -6.61
N THR A 40 5.31 3.25 -6.48
CA THR A 40 4.12 4.04 -6.23
C THR A 40 4.02 4.38 -4.75
N VAL A 41 3.93 5.66 -4.45
CA VAL A 41 3.76 6.17 -3.09
C VAL A 41 2.42 6.91 -3.03
N LEU A 42 1.52 6.45 -2.18
CA LEU A 42 0.20 7.05 -2.00
C LEU A 42 0.11 7.68 -0.63
N LEU A 43 -0.49 8.86 -0.59
CA LEU A 43 -0.76 9.55 0.67
C LEU A 43 -2.18 9.20 1.09
N ASP A 44 -2.30 8.34 2.09
CA ASP A 44 -3.60 7.80 2.51
C ASP A 44 -4.56 8.90 2.98
N GLY A 45 -5.81 8.74 2.62
CA GLY A 45 -6.83 9.73 2.94
C GLY A 45 -6.89 10.90 1.96
N THR A 46 -6.06 10.88 0.93
CA THR A 46 -6.05 11.89 -0.13
C THR A 46 -6.07 11.20 -1.49
N SER A 47 -6.18 12.00 -2.56
CA SER A 47 -6.00 11.50 -3.93
C SER A 47 -4.57 11.69 -4.44
N MET A 48 -3.63 12.02 -3.55
CA MET A 48 -2.26 12.32 -3.95
C MET A 48 -1.42 11.05 -4.02
N GLY A 49 -0.78 10.86 -5.15
CA GLY A 49 0.15 9.76 -5.38
C GLY A 49 1.28 10.20 -6.28
N VAL A 50 2.46 9.65 -6.07
CA VAL A 50 3.65 9.92 -6.89
C VAL A 50 4.42 8.63 -7.11
N ALA A 51 5.27 8.63 -8.12
CA ALA A 51 6.19 7.52 -8.38
C ALA A 51 7.62 8.00 -8.17
N THR A 52 8.50 7.08 -7.73
CA THR A 52 9.92 7.42 -7.58
C THR A 52 10.61 7.56 -8.92
N ASP A 53 11.59 8.46 -8.97
CA ASP A 53 12.44 8.67 -10.14
C ASP A 53 13.57 7.61 -10.21
N GLU A 54 14.47 7.78 -11.17
CA GLU A 54 15.58 6.86 -11.40
C GLU A 54 16.53 6.74 -10.20
N GLU A 55 16.55 7.75 -9.35
CA GLU A 55 17.39 7.79 -8.16
C GLU A 55 16.63 7.40 -6.89
N GLY A 56 15.38 6.96 -7.06
CA GLY A 56 14.52 6.52 -5.97
C GLY A 56 13.87 7.65 -5.18
N TYR A 57 13.95 8.90 -5.63
CA TYR A 57 13.34 10.02 -4.93
C TYR A 57 11.87 10.21 -5.26
N PHE A 58 11.11 10.64 -4.28
CA PHE A 58 9.73 11.07 -4.46
C PHE A 58 9.49 12.39 -3.73
N THR A 59 8.53 13.17 -4.22
CA THR A 59 8.18 14.46 -3.63
C THR A 59 6.71 14.74 -3.78
N PHE A 60 6.04 15.00 -2.67
CA PHE A 60 4.69 15.57 -2.63
C PHE A 60 4.80 17.05 -2.32
N ARG A 61 4.10 17.88 -3.10
CA ARG A 61 4.04 19.33 -2.90
C ARG A 61 2.65 19.73 -2.50
N ASP A 62 2.56 20.85 -1.80
CA ASP A 62 1.29 21.44 -1.40
C ASP A 62 0.41 20.48 -0.58
N VAL A 63 1.05 19.73 0.30
CA VAL A 63 0.36 18.79 1.18
C VAL A 63 -0.15 19.55 2.40
N PRO A 64 -1.44 19.47 2.72
CA PRO A 64 -1.95 20.10 3.94
C PRO A 64 -1.21 19.60 5.18
N THR A 65 -0.96 20.49 6.12
CA THR A 65 -0.20 20.12 7.31
C THR A 65 -1.06 19.32 8.28
N GLN A 66 -0.80 18.04 8.33
CA GLN A 66 -1.44 17.10 9.26
C GLN A 66 -0.65 15.80 9.29
N THR A 67 -1.17 14.81 9.98
CA THR A 67 -0.56 13.48 10.07
C THR A 67 -1.17 12.58 9.02
N TYR A 68 -0.32 11.88 8.27
CA TYR A 68 -0.72 10.96 7.21
C TYR A 68 -0.07 9.60 7.38
N ASN A 69 -0.62 8.64 6.67
CA ASN A 69 0.07 7.38 6.41
C ASN A 69 0.48 7.35 4.95
N LEU A 70 1.58 6.68 4.65
CA LEU A 70 2.04 6.45 3.28
C LEU A 70 1.93 4.98 2.96
N THR A 71 1.23 4.65 1.90
CA THR A 71 1.20 3.31 1.33
C THR A 71 2.16 3.25 0.15
N ILE A 72 3.08 2.31 0.21
CA ILE A 72 4.15 2.16 -0.77
C ILE A 72 4.01 0.81 -1.42
N SER A 73 4.02 0.78 -2.74
CA SER A 73 3.88 -0.45 -3.50
C SER A 73 4.73 -0.45 -4.76
N HIS A 74 5.26 -1.60 -5.11
CA HIS A 74 6.00 -1.81 -6.34
C HIS A 74 5.94 -3.30 -6.73
N LEU A 75 5.94 -3.56 -8.05
CA LEU A 75 5.96 -4.92 -8.55
C LEU A 75 7.31 -5.55 -8.18
N GLY A 76 7.28 -6.70 -7.53
CA GLY A 76 8.51 -7.36 -7.09
C GLY A 76 8.97 -7.00 -5.69
N TYR A 77 8.28 -6.13 -5.01
CA TYR A 77 8.56 -5.75 -3.62
C TYR A 77 7.34 -5.90 -2.72
N GLN A 78 7.57 -6.12 -1.45
CA GLN A 78 6.48 -6.19 -0.49
C GLN A 78 5.89 -4.80 -0.26
N SER A 79 4.56 -4.70 -0.32
CA SER A 79 3.88 -3.43 -0.03
C SER A 79 4.05 -3.09 1.44
N GLN A 80 4.29 -1.83 1.72
CA GLN A 80 4.54 -1.34 3.07
C GLN A 80 3.72 -0.08 3.34
N THR A 81 3.23 0.05 4.57
CA THR A 81 2.58 1.28 5.02
C THR A 81 3.40 1.89 6.16
N ILE A 82 3.72 3.17 6.02
CA ILE A 82 4.40 3.94 7.06
C ILE A 82 3.37 4.84 7.72
N PHE A 83 3.24 4.70 9.02
CA PHE A 83 2.22 5.40 9.79
C PHE A 83 2.72 6.68 10.45
N ASN A 84 1.81 7.59 10.70
CA ASN A 84 2.02 8.77 11.52
C ASN A 84 3.11 9.72 11.00
N ILE A 85 3.11 9.97 9.72
CA ILE A 85 4.01 10.95 9.13
C ILE A 85 3.43 12.34 9.31
N ILE A 86 4.15 13.19 10.02
CA ILE A 86 3.69 14.55 10.30
C ILE A 86 4.26 15.50 9.24
N VAL A 87 3.37 16.03 8.42
CA VAL A 87 3.75 17.03 7.42
C VAL A 87 3.68 18.42 8.07
N LYS A 88 4.80 19.14 7.99
CA LYS A 88 4.93 20.47 8.55
C LYS A 88 5.12 21.50 7.43
N THR A 89 4.76 22.74 7.71
CA THR A 89 4.95 23.84 6.76
C THR A 89 6.41 24.02 6.39
N PHE A 90 7.29 23.88 7.38
CA PHE A 90 8.73 24.02 7.18
C PHE A 90 9.45 22.82 7.82
N GLY A 91 10.39 22.26 7.07
CA GLY A 91 11.32 21.32 7.67
C GLY A 91 10.77 19.93 7.97
N THR A 92 9.92 19.40 7.13
CA THR A 92 9.63 17.96 7.17
C THR A 92 10.91 17.23 6.72
N PRO A 93 11.53 16.43 7.58
CA PRO A 93 12.75 15.74 7.20
C PRO A 93 12.47 14.72 6.09
N PRO A 94 13.41 14.52 5.17
CA PRO A 94 13.23 13.55 4.10
C PRO A 94 13.17 12.14 4.68
N LEU A 95 12.25 11.35 4.15
CA LEU A 95 12.09 9.98 4.57
C LEU A 95 13.06 9.08 3.82
N GLN A 96 13.61 8.10 4.51
CA GLN A 96 14.37 7.04 3.87
C GLN A 96 13.64 5.73 4.12
N ILE A 97 13.24 5.08 3.04
CA ILE A 97 12.41 3.90 3.09
C ILE A 97 13.16 2.75 2.43
N LEU A 98 13.17 1.62 3.10
CA LEU A 98 13.77 0.41 2.58
C LEU A 98 12.67 -0.59 2.26
N LEU A 99 12.65 -1.10 1.03
CA LEU A 99 11.70 -2.12 0.60
C LEU A 99 12.38 -3.47 0.50
N GLU A 100 11.67 -4.48 0.93
CA GLU A 100 12.12 -5.85 0.84
C GLU A 100 11.55 -6.48 -0.44
N GLU A 101 12.40 -7.19 -1.19
CA GLU A 101 11.91 -7.89 -2.35
C GLU A 101 10.88 -8.90 -1.95
N SER A 102 9.80 -8.93 -2.71
CA SER A 102 8.82 -9.98 -2.58
C SER A 102 9.46 -11.21 -3.19
N SER A 103 9.94 -12.10 -2.35
CA SER A 103 10.23 -13.43 -2.81
C SER A 103 8.89 -14.05 -3.19
N ASN A 104 8.53 -13.88 -4.42
CA ASN A 104 7.61 -14.78 -5.05
C ASN A 104 8.39 -16.05 -5.31
N GLU A 105 8.66 -16.76 -4.26
CA GLU A 105 8.47 -18.16 -4.40
C GLU A 105 7.03 -18.24 -4.83
N LEU A 106 6.85 -18.54 -6.06
CA LEU A 106 5.65 -19.19 -6.48
C LEU A 106 5.54 -20.31 -5.48
N ASP A 107 4.74 -20.10 -4.47
CA ASP A 107 4.20 -21.22 -3.76
C ASP A 107 3.59 -22.02 -4.90
N GLU A 108 4.40 -22.94 -5.33
CA GLU A 108 3.91 -24.01 -6.12
C GLU A 108 2.71 -24.44 -5.34
N ILE A 109 1.56 -24.07 -5.86
CA ILE A 109 0.34 -24.54 -5.31
C ILE A 109 0.46 -26.01 -5.51
N VAL A 110 0.97 -26.68 -4.52
CA VAL A 110 0.84 -28.10 -4.42
C VAL A 110 -0.63 -28.26 -4.28
N VAL A 111 -1.26 -28.43 -5.42
CA VAL A 111 -2.59 -28.89 -5.46
C VAL A 111 -2.47 -30.27 -4.88
N PHE A 112 -2.64 -30.36 -3.59
CA PHE A 112 -2.94 -31.60 -2.99
C PHE A 112 -4.26 -31.97 -3.58
N GLN A 113 -4.18 -32.62 -4.68
CA GLN A 113 -5.30 -33.43 -5.08
C GLN A 113 -5.41 -34.41 -3.97
N SER A 114 -6.26 -34.06 -3.09
CA SER A 114 -6.61 -34.97 -2.07
C SER A 114 -6.95 -36.24 -2.72
N PRO A 115 -6.22 -37.19 -2.49
CA PRO A 115 -6.52 -38.46 -3.07
C PRO A 115 -7.63 -39.09 -2.34
N PHE A 116 -8.50 -38.32 -1.92
CA PHE A 116 -9.42 -38.73 -1.06
C PHE A 116 -10.32 -39.66 -1.55
N ARG A 117 -10.55 -39.49 -2.63
CA ARG A 117 -11.54 -40.20 -3.12
C ARG A 117 -11.35 -41.56 -2.99
N THR A 118 -10.28 -41.82 -2.92
CA THR A 118 -10.10 -43.14 -2.92
C THR A 118 -10.53 -43.84 -1.78
N SER A 119 -10.57 -43.21 -0.87
CA SER A 119 -10.86 -43.87 0.25
C SER A 119 -12.00 -44.64 0.26
N VAL A 120 -12.59 -44.46 -0.54
CA VAL A 120 -13.62 -44.89 -0.43
C VAL A 120 -13.85 -46.22 -0.34
N GLU A 121 -13.40 -46.75 -0.74
CA GLU A 121 -13.83 -47.74 -0.73
C GLU A 121 -13.66 -48.71 -0.08
N THR A 122 -13.34 -48.80 0.16
CA THR A 122 -13.08 -49.67 0.74
C THR A 122 -13.78 -50.35 1.40
N PRO A 123 -14.20 -50.62 1.63
CA PRO A 123 -14.54 -51.29 2.38
C PRO A 123 -14.93 -52.38 2.34
N LEU A 124 -14.86 -52.68 2.28
CA LEU A 124 -15.25 -53.42 2.41
C LEU A 124 -15.35 -54.42 2.66
N SER A 125 -15.21 -54.53 2.58
CA SER A 125 -15.29 -55.28 2.73
C SER A 125 -15.35 -56.18 3.21
N THR A 126 -15.23 -56.38 3.37
CA THR A 126 -15.21 -56.99 3.76
C THR A 126 -15.46 -57.93 4.20
N GLN A 127 -15.49 -58.38 4.45
CA GLN A 127 -15.63 -59.06 4.85
C GLN A 127 -15.97 -60.06 4.94
N THR A 128 -15.99 -60.38 5.05
CA THR A 128 -16.25 -61.10 5.11
C THR A 128 -16.29 -62.13 5.44
N PHE A 129 -16.12 -62.72 5.80
CA PHE A 129 -16.14 -63.46 6.14
C PHE A 129 -16.45 -64.44 6.46
N SER A 130 -16.41 -64.62 6.60
CA SER A 130 -16.51 -65.23 6.88
C SER A 130 -16.68 -66.26 7.21
N ALA A 131 -16.80 -66.57 7.43
CA ALA A 131 -16.97 -67.33 7.74
C ALA A 131 -17.05 -68.41 7.91
N VAL A 132 -17.10 -68.97 8.09
CA VAL A 132 -17.16 -69.68 8.30
C VAL A 132 -17.37 -70.80 8.49
N GLU A 133 -17.44 -71.19 8.78
CA GLU A 133 -17.64 -71.94 9.02
C GLU A 133 -17.59 -72.99 9.19
N ILE A 134 -17.67 -73.59 9.55
CA ILE A 134 -17.54 -74.42 9.83
C ILE A 134 -17.96 -75.53 10.16
N GLU A 135 -17.99 -76.11 10.38
CA GLU A 135 -18.18 -77.10 10.82
C GLU A 135 -17.77 -77.96 10.95
#